data_95bdd7eae21629117239f2e8e1c17024
#
_entry.id   95bdd7eae21629117239f2e8e1c17024
#
_cell.length_a   1.000
_cell.length_b   1.000
_cell.length_c   1.000
_cell.angle_alpha   90.00
_cell.angle_beta   90.00
_cell.angle_gamma   90.00
#
_symmetry.space_group_name_H-M   'P 1'
#
loop_
_entity.id
_entity.type
_entity.pdbx_description
1 polymer ?
#
loop_
_entity_poly.entity_id
_entity_poly.type
_entity_poly.pdbx_seq_one_letter_code
_entity_poly.pdbx_strand_id
1 'polypeptide(L)'
;MADPRTPARSGYRSLGAESGFRVRLAGAAVSKLQAGMFSFALLYAVSAGRSYGVAALVVAVAAFGGIAAPFRGRLLDRFGDKRVLWPILAVHVGSVAALSVNEGLHGPVLATFGPALVANVSMPPVGVLSRVMWRRMSQPENLRSALALDAVLTDLAFVLGPALVGLLTETVSPMAGLVVSSGSSALATVLLLRAQSGWEAARGVSRDQAGREAARGAGREPVAGAGREPVAGGASQGSERGAGGARHWFGPLVLAPLRWLLLVACLFSAALHAVQIALPAAAGRSAGAALVSVLSVGSIVGGLVVGALRGRWVPRLPVLLLGLTLACVALAAVGRLPLVLLVAGCLLVGLFIGPTFVALYSGAGDLAPSGTEAETQSWTGAAIQLGAAVGAAAGAAAIEGWAPLAAVGVAAVLALSGAGAGLRVARSPRHCSRSDSSSRSSPTAESAEARHPCSTEARHLPSAEAGRLSTVTNNLDLPPGVDSGGRGVSARIEG
;
A
#
# COMPACT_ATOMS: atom_id res chain seq x y z
N MET A 1 1.38 -30.00 25.81
CA MET A 1 0.53 -30.53 24.71
C MET A 1 -0.74 -29.70 24.70
N ALA A 2 -0.87 -28.74 23.78
CA ALA A 2 -2.10 -27.96 23.64
C ALA A 2 -3.10 -28.79 22.84
N ASP A 3 -4.34 -28.87 23.32
CA ASP A 3 -5.45 -29.60 22.72
C ASP A 3 -5.69 -29.06 21.27
N PRO A 4 -5.59 -29.89 20.21
CA PRO A 4 -5.80 -29.46 18.84
C PRO A 4 -7.28 -29.09 18.51
N ARG A 5 -8.17 -29.17 19.48
CA ARG A 5 -9.62 -28.91 19.32
C ARG A 5 -10.08 -27.54 19.80
N THR A 6 -9.20 -26.72 20.39
CA THR A 6 -9.56 -25.34 20.73
C THR A 6 -9.48 -24.52 19.43
N PRO A 7 -10.60 -23.99 18.88
CA PRO A 7 -10.55 -23.11 17.72
C PRO A 7 -9.71 -21.90 18.11
N ALA A 8 -8.56 -21.74 17.47
CA ALA A 8 -7.70 -20.60 17.69
C ALA A 8 -8.56 -19.33 17.61
N ARG A 9 -8.68 -18.61 18.72
CA ARG A 9 -9.40 -17.34 18.83
C ARG A 9 -8.68 -16.33 17.92
N SER A 10 -8.97 -16.36 16.61
CA SER A 10 -8.42 -15.41 15.66
C SER A 10 -9.39 -14.25 15.47
N GLY A 11 -8.87 -13.12 15.04
CA GLY A 11 -9.63 -11.89 14.86
C GLY A 11 -9.21 -10.78 15.82
N TYR A 12 -10.04 -9.77 15.97
CA TYR A 12 -9.69 -8.58 16.76
C TYR A 12 -9.39 -8.88 18.24
N ARG A 13 -10.04 -9.87 18.84
CA ARG A 13 -9.77 -10.27 20.24
C ARG A 13 -8.39 -10.89 20.42
N SER A 14 -7.97 -11.76 19.51
CA SER A 14 -6.63 -12.37 19.56
C SER A 14 -5.55 -11.36 19.20
N LEU A 15 -5.83 -10.46 18.24
CA LEU A 15 -4.93 -9.35 17.92
C LEU A 15 -4.71 -8.45 19.12
N GLY A 16 -5.77 -8.11 19.88
CA GLY A 16 -5.70 -7.30 21.09
C GLY A 16 -4.92 -7.96 22.25
N ALA A 17 -4.81 -9.29 22.25
CA ALA A 17 -4.04 -10.05 23.24
C ALA A 17 -2.56 -10.17 22.88
N GLU A 18 -2.13 -9.78 21.68
CA GLU A 18 -0.72 -9.81 21.29
C GLU A 18 0.11 -8.81 22.10
N SER A 19 1.31 -9.23 22.50
CA SER A 19 2.24 -8.36 23.24
C SER A 19 2.56 -7.08 22.45
N GLY A 20 2.54 -5.92 23.11
CA GLY A 20 2.82 -4.64 22.49
C GLY A 20 1.72 -4.11 21.55
N PHE A 21 0.54 -4.77 21.46
CA PHE A 21 -0.56 -4.34 20.62
C PHE A 21 -0.97 -2.88 20.84
N ARG A 22 -1.12 -2.45 22.11
CA ARG A 22 -1.55 -1.08 22.45
C ARG A 22 -0.58 -0.03 21.92
N VAL A 23 0.73 -0.25 22.03
CA VAL A 23 1.75 0.70 21.55
C VAL A 23 1.76 0.74 20.01
N ARG A 24 1.62 -0.43 19.34
CA ARG A 24 1.49 -0.51 17.90
C ARG A 24 0.24 0.23 17.40
N LEU A 25 -0.89 0.01 18.05
CA LEU A 25 -2.15 0.66 17.72
C LEU A 25 -2.06 2.18 17.89
N ALA A 26 -1.52 2.65 19.01
CA ALA A 26 -1.32 4.07 19.26
C ALA A 26 -0.38 4.69 18.22
N GLY A 27 0.75 4.05 17.93
CA GLY A 27 1.69 4.49 16.89
C GLY A 27 1.05 4.53 15.49
N ALA A 28 0.25 3.52 15.15
CA ALA A 28 -0.51 3.48 13.91
C ALA A 28 -1.54 4.62 13.84
N ALA A 29 -2.35 4.83 14.88
CA ALA A 29 -3.36 5.88 14.93
C ALA A 29 -2.74 7.27 14.78
N VAL A 30 -1.68 7.57 15.53
CA VAL A 30 -0.99 8.86 15.47
C VAL A 30 -0.33 9.07 14.11
N SER A 31 0.22 8.01 13.49
CA SER A 31 0.81 8.08 12.15
C SER A 31 -0.19 8.45 11.05
N LYS A 32 -1.45 8.02 11.19
CA LYS A 32 -2.52 8.38 10.24
C LYS A 32 -3.00 9.79 10.45
N LEU A 33 -3.08 10.25 11.70
CA LEU A 33 -3.51 11.60 12.03
C LEU A 33 -2.61 12.65 11.34
N GLN A 34 -1.29 12.46 11.36
CA GLN A 34 -0.36 13.31 10.64
C GLN A 34 -0.70 13.40 9.14
N ALA A 35 -0.97 12.27 8.49
CA ALA A 35 -1.31 12.23 7.06
C ALA A 35 -2.64 12.94 6.76
N GLY A 36 -3.63 12.86 7.65
CA GLY A 36 -4.93 13.54 7.51
C GLY A 36 -4.87 15.03 7.76
N MET A 37 -3.89 15.51 8.54
CA MET A 37 -3.80 16.93 8.94
C MET A 37 -2.90 17.79 8.04
N PHE A 38 -1.76 17.26 7.57
CA PHE A 38 -0.65 18.06 7.07
C PHE A 38 -1.01 19.05 5.96
N SER A 39 -1.72 18.60 4.92
CA SER A 39 -2.07 19.46 3.77
C SER A 39 -3.04 20.58 4.16
N PHE A 40 -4.02 20.28 5.02
CA PHE A 40 -4.96 21.29 5.52
C PHE A 40 -4.27 22.25 6.48
N ALA A 41 -3.42 21.75 7.36
CA ALA A 41 -2.65 22.57 8.29
C ALA A 41 -1.73 23.55 7.54
N LEU A 42 -1.06 23.08 6.46
CA LEU A 42 -0.24 23.93 5.61
C LEU A 42 -1.07 25.01 4.90
N LEU A 43 -2.25 24.62 4.37
CA LEU A 43 -3.17 25.55 3.72
C LEU A 43 -3.61 26.67 4.69
N TYR A 44 -4.08 26.32 5.86
CA TYR A 44 -4.57 27.29 6.85
C TYR A 44 -3.42 28.15 7.42
N ALA A 45 -2.28 27.56 7.70
CA ALA A 45 -1.11 28.28 8.19
C ALA A 45 -0.67 29.40 7.23
N VAL A 46 -0.60 29.10 5.94
CA VAL A 46 -0.17 30.07 4.92
C VAL A 46 -1.30 31.06 4.57
N SER A 47 -2.56 30.61 4.50
CA SER A 47 -3.68 31.51 4.18
C SER A 47 -4.01 32.54 5.25
N ALA A 48 -3.49 32.40 6.46
CA ALA A 48 -3.70 33.36 7.53
C ALA A 48 -2.96 34.71 7.28
N GLY A 49 -1.82 34.67 6.61
CA GLY A 49 -1.03 35.88 6.28
C GLY A 49 -0.97 36.18 4.79
N ARG A 50 -1.53 35.33 3.93
CA ARG A 50 -1.42 35.41 2.46
C ARG A 50 -2.74 35.12 1.76
N SER A 51 -2.83 35.42 0.46
CA SER A 51 -4.01 35.07 -0.32
C SER A 51 -4.19 33.55 -0.38
N TYR A 52 -5.46 33.11 -0.44
CA TYR A 52 -5.80 31.70 -0.55
C TYR A 52 -5.16 31.02 -1.80
N GLY A 53 -5.03 31.77 -2.90
CA GLY A 53 -4.37 31.30 -4.11
C GLY A 53 -2.87 30.98 -3.89
N VAL A 54 -2.16 31.84 -3.15
CA VAL A 54 -0.75 31.59 -2.78
C VAL A 54 -0.67 30.37 -1.86
N ALA A 55 -1.54 30.26 -0.87
CA ALA A 55 -1.57 29.12 0.04
C ALA A 55 -1.83 27.79 -0.71
N ALA A 56 -2.80 27.79 -1.63
CA ALA A 56 -3.09 26.62 -2.48
C ALA A 56 -1.88 26.25 -3.36
N LEU A 57 -1.17 27.22 -3.92
CA LEU A 57 0.05 27.00 -4.71
C LEU A 57 1.19 26.41 -3.85
N VAL A 58 1.36 26.87 -2.62
CA VAL A 58 2.35 26.32 -1.66
C VAL A 58 2.02 24.85 -1.37
N VAL A 59 0.75 24.51 -1.11
CA VAL A 59 0.31 23.13 -0.89
C VAL A 59 0.55 22.27 -2.14
N ALA A 60 0.25 22.79 -3.34
CA ALA A 60 0.50 22.09 -4.59
C ALA A 60 1.99 21.79 -4.80
N VAL A 61 2.87 22.79 -4.58
CA VAL A 61 4.33 22.60 -4.67
C VAL A 61 4.82 21.61 -3.61
N ALA A 62 4.34 21.72 -2.37
CA ALA A 62 4.69 20.78 -1.32
C ALA A 62 4.29 19.33 -1.69
N ALA A 63 3.15 19.13 -2.35
CA ALA A 63 2.68 17.81 -2.77
C ALA A 63 3.66 17.07 -3.71
N PHE A 64 4.46 17.79 -4.50
CA PHE A 64 5.55 17.17 -5.29
C PHE A 64 6.58 16.44 -4.42
N GLY A 65 6.72 16.82 -3.15
CA GLY A 65 7.55 16.11 -2.18
C GLY A 65 7.10 14.65 -1.96
N GLY A 66 5.85 14.33 -2.26
CA GLY A 66 5.31 12.96 -2.23
C GLY A 66 6.01 12.00 -3.20
N ILE A 67 6.60 12.51 -4.30
CA ILE A 67 7.39 11.72 -5.27
C ILE A 67 8.60 11.06 -4.57
N ALA A 68 9.09 11.64 -3.48
CA ALA A 68 10.19 11.07 -2.69
C ALA A 68 9.77 9.85 -1.82
N ALA A 69 8.49 9.52 -1.71
CA ALA A 69 8.02 8.44 -0.84
C ALA A 69 8.66 7.07 -1.13
N PRO A 70 8.78 6.58 -2.38
CA PRO A 70 9.44 5.29 -2.65
C PRO A 70 10.92 5.29 -2.29
N PHE A 71 11.62 6.42 -2.47
CA PHE A 71 13.03 6.57 -2.08
C PHE A 71 13.20 6.50 -0.56
N ARG A 72 12.30 7.10 0.21
CA ARG A 72 12.28 6.99 1.68
C ARG A 72 12.02 5.55 2.12
N GLY A 73 11.10 4.83 1.45
CA GLY A 73 10.88 3.41 1.69
C GLY A 73 12.13 2.56 1.43
N ARG A 74 12.83 2.83 0.32
CA ARG A 74 14.10 2.17 -0.01
C ARG A 74 15.19 2.45 1.01
N LEU A 75 15.27 3.68 1.52
CA LEU A 75 16.21 4.04 2.59
C LEU A 75 15.94 3.23 3.87
N LEU A 76 14.67 3.09 4.27
CA LEU A 76 14.27 2.26 5.41
C LEU A 76 14.70 0.80 5.23
N ASP A 77 14.41 0.22 4.07
CA ASP A 77 14.76 -1.17 3.77
C ASP A 77 16.28 -1.40 3.72
N ARG A 78 17.07 -0.38 3.31
CA ARG A 78 18.53 -0.50 3.15
C ARG A 78 19.31 -0.23 4.42
N PHE A 79 18.93 0.79 5.18
CA PHE A 79 19.74 1.31 6.31
C PHE A 79 19.10 1.04 7.67
N GLY A 80 17.83 0.57 7.68
CA GLY A 80 17.07 0.27 8.87
C GLY A 80 16.35 1.49 9.46
N ASP A 81 15.28 1.20 10.20
CA ASP A 81 14.29 2.18 10.60
C ASP A 81 14.88 3.30 11.49
N LYS A 82 15.67 2.96 12.51
CA LYS A 82 16.23 3.94 13.46
C LYS A 82 17.19 4.93 12.80
N ARG A 83 18.07 4.44 11.90
CA ARG A 83 19.09 5.28 11.24
C ARG A 83 18.49 6.26 10.25
N VAL A 84 17.35 5.92 9.67
CA VAL A 84 16.70 6.71 8.61
C VAL A 84 15.66 7.67 9.19
N LEU A 85 14.85 7.22 10.15
CA LEU A 85 13.74 8.02 10.65
C LEU A 85 14.18 9.26 11.43
N TRP A 86 15.24 9.19 12.26
CA TRP A 86 15.67 10.32 13.06
C TRP A 86 16.18 11.49 12.22
N PRO A 87 17.08 11.31 11.23
CA PRO A 87 17.51 12.40 10.36
C PRO A 87 16.36 12.99 9.53
N ILE A 88 15.50 12.12 8.97
CA ILE A 88 14.33 12.57 8.18
C ILE A 88 13.38 13.40 9.06
N LEU A 89 13.10 12.95 10.28
CA LEU A 89 12.26 13.66 11.24
C LEU A 89 12.89 15.02 11.63
N ALA A 90 14.19 15.06 11.89
CA ALA A 90 14.88 16.31 12.23
C ALA A 90 14.77 17.35 11.10
N VAL A 91 14.97 16.93 9.84
CA VAL A 91 14.79 17.80 8.67
C VAL A 91 13.32 18.25 8.52
N HIS A 92 12.36 17.34 8.72
CA HIS A 92 10.93 17.65 8.67
C HIS A 92 10.54 18.70 9.72
N VAL A 93 10.90 18.48 10.98
CA VAL A 93 10.59 19.40 12.09
C VAL A 93 11.28 20.76 11.87
N GLY A 94 12.57 20.76 11.46
CA GLY A 94 13.31 21.98 11.14
C GLY A 94 12.68 22.76 9.99
N SER A 95 12.19 22.09 8.96
CA SER A 95 11.51 22.73 7.83
C SER A 95 10.16 23.33 8.24
N VAL A 96 9.38 22.60 9.07
CA VAL A 96 8.12 23.12 9.62
C VAL A 96 8.39 24.33 10.54
N ALA A 97 9.43 24.28 11.35
CA ALA A 97 9.85 25.42 12.18
C ALA A 97 10.25 26.63 11.33
N ALA A 98 11.08 26.41 10.29
CA ALA A 98 11.49 27.48 9.37
C ALA A 98 10.28 28.10 8.66
N LEU A 99 9.33 27.28 8.22
CA LEU A 99 8.07 27.75 7.64
C LEU A 99 7.25 28.59 8.63
N SER A 100 7.09 28.11 9.87
CA SER A 100 6.34 28.80 10.92
C SER A 100 6.98 30.15 11.28
N VAL A 101 8.30 30.20 11.33
CA VAL A 101 9.03 31.46 11.57
C VAL A 101 8.85 32.43 10.41
N ASN A 102 8.98 31.97 9.16
CA ASN A 102 8.82 32.83 7.98
C ASN A 102 7.40 33.42 7.91
N GLU A 103 6.36 32.63 8.16
CA GLU A 103 4.98 33.13 8.17
C GLU A 103 4.69 34.03 9.37
N GLY A 104 5.21 33.69 10.56
CA GLY A 104 5.06 34.53 11.77
C GLY A 104 5.75 35.89 11.66
N LEU A 105 6.87 35.99 10.95
CA LEU A 105 7.59 37.23 10.68
C LEU A 105 7.11 37.96 9.41
N HIS A 106 6.07 37.47 8.74
CA HIS A 106 5.59 38.01 7.46
C HIS A 106 6.70 38.11 6.40
N GLY A 107 7.60 37.12 6.39
CA GLY A 107 8.73 37.05 5.50
C GLY A 107 8.37 36.94 4.01
N PRO A 108 9.36 36.92 3.08
CA PRO A 108 9.05 36.88 1.65
C PRO A 108 8.30 35.61 1.24
N VAL A 109 7.32 35.78 0.33
CA VAL A 109 6.48 34.65 -0.18
C VAL A 109 7.33 33.52 -0.74
N LEU A 110 8.43 33.85 -1.43
CA LEU A 110 9.31 32.86 -2.04
C LEU A 110 9.98 31.95 -0.98
N ALA A 111 10.26 32.49 0.22
CA ALA A 111 10.82 31.73 1.33
C ALA A 111 9.84 30.75 1.98
N THR A 112 8.55 30.77 1.62
CA THR A 112 7.54 29.80 2.06
C THR A 112 7.64 28.48 1.28
N PHE A 113 7.93 28.54 -0.02
CA PHE A 113 7.92 27.36 -0.90
C PHE A 113 9.00 26.32 -0.56
N GLY A 114 10.22 26.78 -0.30
CA GLY A 114 11.35 25.90 0.00
C GLY A 114 11.10 25.02 1.23
N PRO A 115 10.84 25.61 2.42
CA PRO A 115 10.53 24.84 3.61
C PRO A 115 9.29 23.97 3.48
N ALA A 116 8.23 24.41 2.79
CA ALA A 116 7.03 23.60 2.55
C ALA A 116 7.34 22.35 1.72
N LEU A 117 8.11 22.49 0.64
CA LEU A 117 8.56 21.37 -0.18
C LEU A 117 9.47 20.42 0.62
N VAL A 118 10.47 20.96 1.32
CA VAL A 118 11.40 20.14 2.11
C VAL A 118 10.68 19.43 3.25
N ALA A 119 9.70 20.06 3.90
CA ALA A 119 8.87 19.40 4.92
C ALA A 119 8.13 18.19 4.36
N ASN A 120 7.60 18.26 3.14
CA ASN A 120 6.93 17.13 2.52
C ASN A 120 7.92 16.06 2.01
N VAL A 121 9.03 16.45 1.37
CA VAL A 121 10.12 15.54 0.96
C VAL A 121 10.68 14.76 2.15
N SER A 122 10.85 15.44 3.29
CA SER A 122 11.37 14.84 4.54
C SER A 122 10.27 14.32 5.49
N MET A 123 9.03 14.23 5.04
CA MET A 123 7.94 13.70 5.86
C MET A 123 8.26 12.24 6.25
N PRO A 124 8.35 11.90 7.57
CA PRO A 124 8.65 10.54 7.98
C PRO A 124 7.61 9.54 7.46
N PRO A 125 8.01 8.43 6.84
CA PRO A 125 7.08 7.45 6.26
C PRO A 125 6.46 6.53 7.33
N VAL A 126 5.96 7.13 8.43
CA VAL A 126 5.43 6.40 9.60
C VAL A 126 4.19 5.56 9.28
N GLY A 127 3.38 5.99 8.31
CA GLY A 127 2.23 5.21 7.85
C GLY A 127 2.64 3.95 7.08
N VAL A 128 3.76 3.99 6.36
CA VAL A 128 4.37 2.82 5.70
C VAL A 128 4.96 1.90 6.75
N LEU A 129 5.73 2.46 7.69
CA LEU A 129 6.32 1.70 8.79
C LEU A 129 5.25 0.99 9.62
N SER A 130 4.14 1.64 9.95
CA SER A 130 3.00 1.03 10.64
C SER A 130 2.54 -0.26 9.92
N ARG A 131 2.32 -0.22 8.61
CA ARG A 131 1.89 -1.40 7.82
C ARG A 131 2.95 -2.51 7.77
N VAL A 132 4.22 -2.15 7.59
CA VAL A 132 5.33 -3.12 7.64
C VAL A 132 5.41 -3.78 9.01
N MET A 133 5.24 -3.02 10.10
CA MET A 133 5.23 -3.54 11.45
C MET A 133 4.04 -4.47 11.73
N TRP A 134 2.83 -4.14 11.24
CA TRP A 134 1.70 -5.06 11.32
C TRP A 134 2.03 -6.42 10.68
N ARG A 135 2.67 -6.42 9.51
CA ARG A 135 3.10 -7.66 8.83
C ARG A 135 4.16 -8.44 9.60
N ARG A 136 5.15 -7.75 10.18
CA ARG A 136 6.29 -8.40 10.88
C ARG A 136 5.93 -8.91 12.26
N MET A 137 5.00 -8.25 12.94
CA MET A 137 4.76 -8.44 14.38
C MET A 137 3.44 -9.14 14.70
N SER A 138 2.46 -9.14 13.80
CA SER A 138 1.19 -9.87 13.99
C SER A 138 1.32 -11.32 13.56
N GLN A 139 0.58 -12.20 14.25
CA GLN A 139 0.42 -13.59 13.82
C GLN A 139 -0.25 -13.64 12.44
N PRO A 140 0.09 -14.61 11.57
CA PRO A 140 -0.47 -14.72 10.22
C PRO A 140 -2.01 -14.69 10.19
N GLU A 141 -2.65 -15.32 11.19
CA GLU A 141 -4.12 -15.40 11.33
C GLU A 141 -4.73 -14.02 11.64
N ASN A 142 -3.99 -13.15 12.33
CA ASN A 142 -4.44 -11.83 12.77
C ASN A 142 -4.07 -10.70 11.80
N LEU A 143 -3.17 -10.95 10.84
CA LEU A 143 -2.64 -9.92 9.93
C LEU A 143 -3.73 -9.16 9.19
N ARG A 144 -4.76 -9.87 8.71
CA ARG A 144 -5.88 -9.23 8.01
C ARG A 144 -6.66 -8.29 8.91
N SER A 145 -6.95 -8.72 10.15
CA SER A 145 -7.62 -7.87 11.14
C SER A 145 -6.78 -6.65 11.49
N ALA A 146 -5.44 -6.79 11.55
CA ALA A 146 -4.52 -5.69 11.77
C ALA A 146 -4.52 -4.69 10.60
N LEU A 147 -4.50 -5.16 9.36
CA LEU A 147 -4.56 -4.29 8.17
C LEU A 147 -5.93 -3.64 8.00
N ALA A 148 -7.02 -4.32 8.38
CA ALA A 148 -8.34 -3.74 8.41
C ALA A 148 -8.43 -2.60 9.44
N LEU A 149 -7.85 -2.80 10.62
CA LEU A 149 -7.75 -1.76 11.64
C LEU A 149 -6.90 -0.56 11.15
N ASP A 150 -5.80 -0.81 10.45
CA ASP A 150 -4.97 0.24 9.83
C ASP A 150 -5.76 1.07 8.80
N ALA A 151 -6.62 0.41 7.99
CA ALA A 151 -7.50 1.08 7.04
C ALA A 151 -8.54 1.96 7.76
N VAL A 152 -9.19 1.43 8.79
CA VAL A 152 -10.15 2.18 9.63
C VAL A 152 -9.51 3.41 10.27
N LEU A 153 -8.31 3.26 10.82
CA LEU A 153 -7.56 4.39 11.38
C LEU A 153 -7.23 5.44 10.32
N THR A 154 -6.98 5.01 9.08
CA THR A 154 -6.76 5.93 7.96
C THR A 154 -8.02 6.73 7.63
N ASP A 155 -9.18 6.06 7.49
CA ASP A 155 -10.46 6.73 7.22
C ASP A 155 -10.81 7.72 8.34
N LEU A 156 -10.65 7.30 9.59
CA LEU A 156 -10.90 8.14 10.75
C LEU A 156 -9.99 9.38 10.78
N ALA A 157 -8.73 9.24 10.41
CA ALA A 157 -7.79 10.35 10.36
C ALA A 157 -8.12 11.35 9.25
N PHE A 158 -8.64 10.92 8.12
CA PHE A 158 -9.08 11.81 7.05
C PHE A 158 -10.39 12.57 7.40
N VAL A 159 -11.20 12.04 8.30
CA VAL A 159 -12.39 12.72 8.82
C VAL A 159 -12.00 13.68 9.95
N LEU A 160 -11.23 13.21 10.92
CA LEU A 160 -10.88 13.99 12.12
C LEU A 160 -9.77 15.01 11.86
N GLY A 161 -8.84 14.73 10.90
CA GLY A 161 -7.69 15.58 10.63
C GLY A 161 -8.08 17.02 10.26
N PRO A 162 -8.89 17.24 9.21
CA PRO A 162 -9.34 18.57 8.83
C PRO A 162 -10.15 19.27 9.94
N ALA A 163 -11.02 18.53 10.66
CA ALA A 163 -11.80 19.07 11.76
C ALA A 163 -10.90 19.55 12.90
N LEU A 164 -9.88 18.77 13.26
CA LEU A 164 -8.91 19.13 14.28
C LEU A 164 -8.06 20.34 13.86
N VAL A 165 -7.64 20.40 12.60
CA VAL A 165 -6.91 21.56 12.07
C VAL A 165 -7.77 22.82 12.14
N GLY A 166 -9.04 22.74 11.71
CA GLY A 166 -9.97 23.87 11.80
C GLY A 166 -10.13 24.34 13.24
N LEU A 167 -10.39 23.42 14.18
CA LEU A 167 -10.52 23.71 15.60
C LEU A 167 -9.24 24.40 16.16
N LEU A 168 -8.07 23.86 15.86
CA LEU A 168 -6.79 24.42 16.32
C LEU A 168 -6.52 25.80 15.74
N THR A 169 -6.91 26.03 14.48
CA THR A 169 -6.76 27.34 13.82
C THR A 169 -7.61 28.41 14.51
N GLU A 170 -8.86 28.09 14.87
CA GLU A 170 -9.80 29.02 15.49
C GLU A 170 -9.52 29.25 16.99
N THR A 171 -9.06 28.20 17.70
CA THR A 171 -8.94 28.27 19.17
C THR A 171 -7.55 28.62 19.67
N VAL A 172 -6.49 28.34 18.88
CA VAL A 172 -5.09 28.50 19.30
C VAL A 172 -4.34 29.44 18.38
N SER A 173 -4.07 29.02 17.14
CA SER A 173 -3.43 29.85 16.12
C SER A 173 -3.48 29.16 14.75
N PRO A 174 -3.31 29.90 13.64
CA PRO A 174 -3.22 29.32 12.29
C PRO A 174 -2.06 28.31 12.12
N MET A 175 -0.99 28.46 12.90
CA MET A 175 0.18 27.56 12.86
C MET A 175 -0.02 26.29 13.72
N ALA A 176 -0.98 26.29 14.66
CA ALA A 176 -1.15 25.19 15.62
C ALA A 176 -1.39 23.84 14.94
N GLY A 177 -2.19 23.82 13.88
CA GLY A 177 -2.44 22.61 13.09
C GLY A 177 -1.16 22.01 12.50
N LEU A 178 -0.25 22.84 12.00
CA LEU A 178 1.00 22.43 11.40
C LEU A 178 1.98 21.87 12.46
N VAL A 179 2.07 22.54 13.61
CA VAL A 179 2.88 22.09 14.76
C VAL A 179 2.37 20.76 15.31
N VAL A 180 1.05 20.61 15.49
CA VAL A 180 0.44 19.36 15.97
C VAL A 180 0.63 18.23 14.95
N SER A 181 0.48 18.50 13.66
CA SER A 181 0.75 17.52 12.60
C SER A 181 2.21 17.03 12.62
N SER A 182 3.17 17.95 12.75
CA SER A 182 4.60 17.61 12.85
C SER A 182 4.92 16.88 14.16
N GLY A 183 4.33 17.32 15.28
CA GLY A 183 4.44 16.65 16.57
C GLY A 183 3.87 15.23 16.57
N SER A 184 2.76 15.02 15.87
CA SER A 184 2.19 13.67 15.69
C SER A 184 3.12 12.75 14.89
N SER A 185 3.82 13.29 13.91
CA SER A 185 4.87 12.57 13.16
C SER A 185 6.02 12.10 14.06
N ALA A 186 6.49 13.00 14.93
CA ALA A 186 7.52 12.69 15.93
C ALA A 186 7.05 11.63 16.93
N LEU A 187 5.84 11.82 17.49
CA LEU A 187 5.26 10.87 18.43
C LEU A 187 5.06 9.48 17.79
N ALA A 188 4.52 9.44 16.57
CA ALA A 188 4.37 8.19 15.82
C ALA A 188 5.71 7.48 15.61
N THR A 189 6.75 8.23 15.24
CA THR A 189 8.11 7.69 15.07
C THR A 189 8.60 7.05 16.37
N VAL A 190 8.48 7.76 17.51
CA VAL A 190 8.90 7.23 18.84
C VAL A 190 8.11 5.98 19.22
N LEU A 191 6.77 6.01 19.08
CA LEU A 191 5.92 4.89 19.45
C LEU A 191 6.20 3.63 18.63
N LEU A 192 6.36 3.79 17.30
CA LEU A 192 6.63 2.68 16.40
C LEU A 192 8.03 2.08 16.64
N LEU A 193 9.05 2.93 16.85
CA LEU A 193 10.40 2.45 17.19
C LEU A 193 10.46 1.75 18.55
N ARG A 194 9.68 2.21 19.55
CA ARG A 194 9.55 1.52 20.84
C ARG A 194 8.85 0.17 20.70
N ALA A 195 7.76 0.12 19.91
CA ALA A 195 7.06 -1.14 19.64
C ALA A 195 7.98 -2.17 19.01
N GLN A 196 8.80 -1.75 18.03
CA GLN A 196 9.78 -2.60 17.36
C GLN A 196 10.86 -3.11 18.34
N SER A 197 11.45 -2.21 19.13
CA SER A 197 12.50 -2.60 20.10
C SER A 197 11.98 -3.58 21.14
N GLY A 198 10.76 -3.39 21.65
CA GLY A 198 10.13 -4.31 22.59
C GLY A 198 9.88 -5.69 21.99
N TRP A 199 9.46 -5.75 20.73
CA TRP A 199 9.24 -7.01 20.04
C TRP A 199 10.56 -7.76 19.74
N GLU A 200 11.60 -7.06 19.32
CA GLU A 200 12.94 -7.62 19.10
C GLU A 200 13.51 -8.22 20.40
N ALA A 201 13.38 -7.49 21.52
CA ALA A 201 13.80 -7.96 22.83
C ALA A 201 13.03 -9.23 23.26
N ALA A 202 11.71 -9.26 23.09
CA ALA A 202 10.88 -10.41 23.42
C ALA A 202 11.27 -11.66 22.59
N ARG A 203 11.59 -11.49 21.30
CA ARG A 203 12.07 -12.58 20.44
C ARG A 203 13.47 -13.06 20.80
N GLY A 204 14.35 -12.17 21.23
CA GLY A 204 15.69 -12.53 21.74
C GLY A 204 15.58 -13.46 22.94
N VAL A 205 14.79 -13.07 23.94
CA VAL A 205 14.54 -13.89 25.15
C VAL A 205 13.97 -15.27 24.80
N SER A 206 12.99 -15.33 23.88
CA SER A 206 12.39 -16.61 23.48
C SER A 206 13.38 -17.53 22.76
N ARG A 207 14.28 -16.98 21.94
CA ARG A 207 15.35 -17.75 21.28
C ARG A 207 16.37 -18.29 22.28
N ASP A 208 16.76 -17.47 23.25
CA ASP A 208 17.70 -17.89 24.31
C ASP A 208 17.10 -18.99 25.20
N GLN A 209 15.80 -18.90 25.52
CA GLN A 209 15.10 -19.95 26.25
C GLN A 209 15.03 -21.25 25.43
N ALA A 210 14.64 -21.21 24.19
CA ALA A 210 14.60 -22.37 23.30
C ALA A 210 16.00 -23.01 23.12
N GLY A 211 17.04 -22.20 23.02
CA GLY A 211 18.43 -22.67 22.97
C GLY A 211 18.85 -23.35 24.26
N ARG A 212 18.46 -22.83 25.42
CA ARG A 212 18.74 -23.46 26.75
C ARG A 212 17.97 -24.75 26.95
N GLU A 213 16.71 -24.82 26.49
CA GLU A 213 15.90 -26.04 26.57
C GLU A 213 16.46 -27.13 25.63
N ALA A 214 16.87 -26.77 24.43
CA ALA A 214 17.53 -27.69 23.51
C ALA A 214 18.85 -28.21 24.07
N ALA A 215 19.66 -27.35 24.68
CA ALA A 215 20.91 -27.76 25.36
C ALA A 215 20.66 -28.66 26.57
N ARG A 216 19.60 -28.43 27.36
CA ARG A 216 19.21 -29.31 28.47
C ARG A 216 18.67 -30.66 27.99
N GLY A 217 17.94 -30.67 26.85
CA GLY A 217 17.45 -31.90 26.22
C GLY A 217 18.59 -32.76 25.66
N ALA A 218 19.59 -32.14 25.05
CA ALA A 218 20.80 -32.85 24.57
C ALA A 218 21.69 -33.38 25.64
N GLY A 219 21.62 -32.88 26.89
CA GLY A 219 22.42 -33.34 28.05
C GLY A 219 21.88 -34.56 28.75
N ARG A 220 20.84 -35.23 28.30
CA ARG A 220 20.19 -36.38 28.98
C ARG A 220 20.43 -37.75 28.37
N GLU A 221 21.26 -37.88 27.33
CA GLU A 221 21.70 -39.19 26.88
C GLU A 221 23.14 -39.46 27.32
N PRO A 222 23.40 -40.49 28.18
CA PRO A 222 24.73 -40.93 28.49
C PRO A 222 25.20 -41.84 27.36
N VAL A 223 25.80 -41.30 26.31
CA VAL A 223 26.59 -42.13 25.37
C VAL A 223 28.03 -42.12 25.84
N ALA A 224 28.44 -43.20 26.41
CA ALA A 224 29.85 -43.52 26.66
C ALA A 224 30.60 -43.67 25.36
N GLY A 225 31.67 -42.90 25.16
CA GLY A 225 32.78 -43.22 24.29
C GLY A 225 32.70 -42.73 22.87
N ALA A 226 33.22 -41.52 22.62
CA ALA A 226 34.00 -41.20 21.41
C ALA A 226 34.68 -39.84 21.61
N GLY A 227 35.98 -39.80 21.37
CA GLY A 227 36.85 -38.65 21.58
C GLY A 227 36.36 -37.36 20.86
N ARG A 228 36.33 -36.28 21.60
CA ARG A 228 36.05 -34.96 21.10
C ARG A 228 37.34 -34.27 20.68
N GLU A 229 37.52 -34.08 19.40
CA GLU A 229 38.35 -32.98 18.92
C GLU A 229 37.62 -31.66 19.10
N PRO A 230 38.28 -30.56 19.50
CA PRO A 230 37.66 -29.28 19.69
C PRO A 230 37.46 -28.60 18.32
N VAL A 231 36.23 -28.65 17.81
CA VAL A 231 35.86 -27.80 16.68
C VAL A 231 35.69 -26.38 17.22
N ALA A 232 36.63 -25.52 16.89
CA ALA A 232 36.53 -24.09 17.03
C ALA A 232 35.44 -23.54 16.10
N GLY A 233 34.21 -23.53 16.59
CA GLY A 233 33.05 -22.96 15.91
C GLY A 233 32.93 -21.48 16.25
N GLY A 234 33.68 -20.63 15.52
CA GLY A 234 33.47 -19.18 15.55
C GLY A 234 32.07 -18.85 15.03
N ALA A 235 31.30 -18.19 15.88
CA ALA A 235 30.03 -17.58 15.53
C ALA A 235 30.23 -16.51 14.46
N SER A 236 29.91 -16.84 13.23
CA SER A 236 29.61 -15.87 12.18
C SER A 236 28.29 -16.25 11.55
N GLN A 237 27.18 -15.92 12.23
CA GLN A 237 25.96 -15.64 11.49
C GLN A 237 26.15 -14.28 10.79
N GLY A 238 27.13 -14.26 9.88
CA GLY A 238 27.19 -13.31 8.79
C GLY A 238 25.93 -13.52 7.96
N SER A 239 25.09 -12.50 7.96
CA SER A 239 24.15 -12.21 6.91
C SER A 239 24.56 -12.93 5.63
N GLU A 240 23.85 -13.97 5.21
CA GLU A 240 23.75 -14.34 3.82
C GLU A 240 23.07 -13.21 3.07
N ARG A 241 23.83 -12.14 2.89
CA ARG A 241 23.59 -11.16 1.85
C ARG A 241 23.90 -11.91 0.56
N GLY A 242 22.86 -12.57 0.02
CA GLY A 242 22.90 -13.19 -1.29
C GLY A 242 23.61 -12.28 -2.28
N ALA A 243 24.58 -12.90 -2.94
CA ALA A 243 25.46 -12.31 -3.94
C ALA A 243 24.70 -11.39 -4.91
N GLY A 244 25.26 -10.20 -5.12
CA GLY A 244 25.11 -9.25 -6.18
C GLY A 244 24.37 -9.64 -7.45
N GLY A 245 23.02 -9.51 -7.43
CA GLY A 245 22.32 -9.07 -8.61
C GLY A 245 22.37 -7.55 -8.60
N ALA A 246 22.78 -6.91 -9.67
CA ALA A 246 22.69 -5.47 -9.84
C ALA A 246 21.29 -5.03 -9.41
N ARG A 247 21.17 -4.31 -8.27
CA ARG A 247 19.89 -3.82 -7.78
C ARG A 247 19.37 -2.85 -8.83
N HIS A 248 18.48 -3.36 -9.68
CA HIS A 248 17.86 -2.55 -10.72
C HIS A 248 17.33 -1.25 -10.11
N TRP A 249 17.62 -0.13 -10.75
CA TRP A 249 17.15 1.21 -10.37
C TRP A 249 15.65 1.24 -10.07
N PHE A 250 14.87 0.38 -10.73
CA PHE A 250 13.42 0.26 -10.58
C PHE A 250 12.98 -0.68 -9.43
N GLY A 251 13.90 -1.28 -8.66
CA GLY A 251 13.57 -2.08 -7.48
C GLY A 251 12.43 -3.08 -7.72
N PRO A 252 11.39 -3.09 -6.84
CA PRO A 252 10.28 -4.05 -6.94
C PRO A 252 9.37 -3.84 -8.15
N LEU A 253 9.47 -2.71 -8.88
CA LEU A 253 8.67 -2.43 -10.09
C LEU A 253 8.99 -3.35 -11.27
N VAL A 254 10.07 -4.11 -11.22
CA VAL A 254 10.39 -5.13 -12.25
C VAL A 254 9.32 -6.23 -12.26
N LEU A 255 8.65 -6.49 -11.15
CA LEU A 255 7.62 -7.52 -11.03
C LEU A 255 6.31 -7.09 -11.71
N ALA A 256 5.93 -7.82 -12.78
CA ALA A 256 4.69 -7.56 -13.50
C ALA A 256 3.44 -7.60 -12.59
N PRO A 257 3.27 -8.55 -11.64
CA PRO A 257 2.13 -8.56 -10.74
C PRO A 257 2.03 -7.29 -9.88
N LEU A 258 3.17 -6.76 -9.43
CA LEU A 258 3.19 -5.52 -8.65
C LEU A 258 2.76 -4.32 -9.50
N ARG A 259 3.23 -4.21 -10.74
CA ARG A 259 2.79 -3.13 -11.65
C ARG A 259 1.28 -3.14 -11.86
N TRP A 260 0.68 -4.33 -12.04
CA TRP A 260 -0.77 -4.45 -12.14
C TRP A 260 -1.47 -4.05 -10.83
N LEU A 261 -0.93 -4.43 -9.67
CA LEU A 261 -1.47 -4.03 -8.38
C LEU A 261 -1.42 -2.52 -8.18
N LEU A 262 -0.32 -1.86 -8.58
CA LEU A 262 -0.18 -0.40 -8.52
C LEU A 262 -1.17 0.30 -9.46
N LEU A 263 -1.39 -0.24 -10.65
CA LEU A 263 -2.41 0.27 -11.56
C LEU A 263 -3.82 0.14 -10.94
N VAL A 264 -4.12 -1.00 -10.31
CA VAL A 264 -5.39 -1.18 -9.59
C VAL A 264 -5.53 -0.17 -8.45
N ALA A 265 -4.45 0.06 -7.67
CA ALA A 265 -4.45 1.05 -6.60
C ALA A 265 -4.71 2.47 -7.11
N CYS A 266 -4.12 2.83 -8.25
CA CYS A 266 -4.33 4.12 -8.92
C CYS A 266 -5.78 4.26 -9.39
N LEU A 267 -6.31 3.27 -10.12
CA LEU A 267 -7.69 3.30 -10.66
C LEU A 267 -8.75 3.29 -9.55
N PHE A 268 -8.53 2.51 -8.51
CA PHE A 268 -9.42 2.50 -7.33
C PHE A 268 -9.44 3.86 -6.63
N SER A 269 -8.28 4.45 -6.39
CA SER A 269 -8.19 5.76 -5.75
C SER A 269 -8.79 6.86 -6.64
N ALA A 270 -8.61 6.77 -7.95
CA ALA A 270 -9.24 7.68 -8.90
C ALA A 270 -10.77 7.57 -8.85
N ALA A 271 -11.32 6.36 -8.81
CA ALA A 271 -12.76 6.15 -8.65
C ALA A 271 -13.29 6.77 -7.33
N LEU A 272 -12.59 6.53 -6.23
CA LEU A 272 -12.95 7.07 -4.92
C LEU A 272 -13.01 8.60 -4.93
N HIS A 273 -11.97 9.27 -5.46
CA HIS A 273 -11.90 10.73 -5.45
C HIS A 273 -12.89 11.38 -6.43
N ALA A 274 -13.20 10.72 -7.55
CA ALA A 274 -14.27 11.17 -8.45
C ALA A 274 -15.64 11.17 -7.73
N VAL A 275 -15.96 10.14 -6.92
CA VAL A 275 -17.17 10.13 -6.08
C VAL A 275 -17.13 11.23 -5.04
N GLN A 276 -16.01 11.41 -4.34
CA GLN A 276 -15.88 12.42 -3.28
C GLN A 276 -16.09 13.85 -3.77
N ILE A 277 -15.71 14.15 -5.02
CA ILE A 277 -15.97 15.47 -5.62
C ILE A 277 -17.41 15.59 -6.10
N ALA A 278 -18.00 14.51 -6.61
CA ALA A 278 -19.37 14.51 -7.11
C ALA A 278 -20.41 14.84 -6.03
N LEU A 279 -20.20 14.36 -4.80
CA LEU A 279 -21.17 14.49 -3.71
C LEU A 279 -21.43 15.96 -3.30
N PRO A 280 -20.41 16.80 -3.04
CA PRO A 280 -20.63 18.23 -2.77
C PRO A 280 -21.18 18.99 -3.98
N ALA A 281 -20.81 18.60 -5.19
CA ALA A 281 -21.34 19.22 -6.41
C ALA A 281 -22.84 18.90 -6.64
N ALA A 282 -23.27 17.68 -6.25
CA ALA A 282 -24.66 17.25 -6.42
C ALA A 282 -25.60 17.73 -5.29
N ALA A 283 -25.15 17.70 -4.04
CA ALA A 283 -25.98 17.94 -2.85
C ALA A 283 -25.72 19.29 -2.16
N GLY A 284 -24.76 20.09 -2.67
CA GLY A 284 -24.29 21.30 -2.03
C GLY A 284 -23.23 21.02 -0.94
N ARG A 285 -22.57 22.08 -0.47
CA ARG A 285 -21.36 21.95 0.38
C ARG A 285 -21.61 21.19 1.69
N SER A 286 -22.62 21.56 2.45
CA SER A 286 -22.90 20.97 3.77
C SER A 286 -23.41 19.54 3.66
N ALA A 287 -24.43 19.30 2.83
CA ALA A 287 -25.00 17.97 2.62
C ALA A 287 -23.99 17.03 1.95
N GLY A 288 -23.21 17.53 0.98
CA GLY A 288 -22.14 16.75 0.32
C GLY A 288 -21.03 16.33 1.29
N ALA A 289 -20.61 17.22 2.20
CA ALA A 289 -19.64 16.87 3.24
C ALA A 289 -20.19 15.77 4.18
N ALA A 290 -21.47 15.85 4.55
CA ALA A 290 -22.13 14.82 5.33
C ALA A 290 -22.18 13.47 4.57
N LEU A 291 -22.46 13.48 3.27
CA LEU A 291 -22.47 12.27 2.43
C LEU A 291 -21.07 11.65 2.31
N VAL A 292 -20.01 12.44 2.22
CA VAL A 292 -18.62 11.94 2.26
C VAL A 292 -18.32 11.27 3.62
N SER A 293 -18.84 11.85 4.72
CA SER A 293 -18.71 11.23 6.04
C SER A 293 -19.46 9.88 6.13
N VAL A 294 -20.66 9.80 5.54
CA VAL A 294 -21.44 8.55 5.42
C VAL A 294 -20.67 7.49 4.63
N LEU A 295 -20.03 7.89 3.53
CA LEU A 295 -19.17 7.00 2.73
C LEU A 295 -17.99 6.46 3.57
N SER A 296 -17.38 7.29 4.41
CA SER A 296 -16.32 6.86 5.34
C SER A 296 -16.84 5.88 6.40
N VAL A 297 -18.05 6.07 6.91
CA VAL A 297 -18.70 5.10 7.83
C VAL A 297 -18.87 3.74 7.13
N GLY A 298 -19.35 3.74 5.88
CA GLY A 298 -19.44 2.51 5.07
C GLY A 298 -18.08 1.83 4.91
N SER A 299 -17.02 2.61 4.63
CA SER A 299 -15.64 2.10 4.50
C SER A 299 -15.14 1.43 5.79
N ILE A 300 -15.35 2.08 6.92
CA ILE A 300 -15.00 1.54 8.24
C ILE A 300 -15.72 0.20 8.48
N VAL A 301 -17.04 0.17 8.28
CA VAL A 301 -17.83 -1.06 8.47
C VAL A 301 -17.36 -2.18 7.55
N GLY A 302 -17.19 -1.89 6.25
CA GLY A 302 -16.71 -2.86 5.27
C GLY A 302 -15.32 -3.41 5.60
N GLY A 303 -14.41 -2.52 5.99
CA GLY A 303 -13.06 -2.89 6.41
C GLY A 303 -13.04 -3.80 7.64
N LEU A 304 -13.83 -3.47 8.67
CA LEU A 304 -13.95 -4.27 9.90
C LEU A 304 -14.56 -5.65 9.62
N VAL A 305 -15.61 -5.71 8.79
CA VAL A 305 -16.24 -6.97 8.39
C VAL A 305 -15.23 -7.89 7.69
N VAL A 306 -14.53 -7.38 6.66
CA VAL A 306 -13.53 -8.18 5.94
C VAL A 306 -12.34 -8.55 6.81
N GLY A 307 -11.94 -7.68 7.74
CA GLY A 307 -10.92 -7.99 8.74
C GLY A 307 -11.32 -9.14 9.68
N ALA A 308 -12.61 -9.35 9.90
CA ALA A 308 -13.14 -10.45 10.72
C ALA A 308 -13.35 -11.76 9.93
N LEU A 309 -13.47 -11.69 8.59
CA LEU A 309 -13.70 -12.85 7.72
C LEU A 309 -12.48 -13.77 7.62
N ARG A 310 -12.72 -15.07 7.39
CA ARG A 310 -11.68 -16.12 7.34
C ARG A 310 -11.78 -16.98 6.08
N GLY A 311 -10.63 -17.47 5.64
CA GLY A 311 -10.54 -18.50 4.60
C GLY A 311 -11.21 -18.09 3.28
N ARG A 312 -12.06 -18.95 2.76
CA ARG A 312 -12.77 -18.80 1.47
C ARG A 312 -13.75 -17.63 1.40
N TRP A 313 -14.18 -17.11 2.55
CA TRP A 313 -15.15 -16.02 2.63
C TRP A 313 -14.53 -14.63 2.37
N VAL A 314 -13.20 -14.58 2.21
CA VAL A 314 -12.52 -13.32 1.91
C VAL A 314 -12.70 -12.99 0.44
N PRO A 315 -13.33 -11.87 0.11
CA PRO A 315 -13.53 -11.49 -1.27
C PRO A 315 -12.19 -11.17 -1.95
N ARG A 316 -12.05 -11.59 -3.20
CA ARG A 316 -10.89 -11.30 -4.04
C ARG A 316 -10.95 -9.86 -4.53
N LEU A 317 -9.81 -9.24 -4.75
CA LEU A 317 -9.70 -7.85 -5.22
C LEU A 317 -10.58 -7.52 -6.44
N PRO A 318 -10.66 -8.34 -7.52
CA PRO A 318 -11.56 -8.07 -8.63
C PRO A 318 -13.05 -8.05 -8.25
N VAL A 319 -13.46 -8.91 -7.31
CA VAL A 319 -14.85 -8.97 -6.82
C VAL A 319 -15.20 -7.71 -6.04
N LEU A 320 -14.28 -7.21 -5.22
CA LEU A 320 -14.48 -5.96 -4.47
C LEU A 320 -14.63 -4.76 -5.42
N LEU A 321 -13.81 -4.69 -6.46
CA LEU A 321 -13.86 -3.62 -7.44
C LEU A 321 -15.11 -3.71 -8.33
N LEU A 322 -15.57 -4.91 -8.66
CA LEU A 322 -16.85 -5.10 -9.35
C LEU A 322 -18.02 -4.65 -8.45
N GLY A 323 -17.99 -5.01 -7.18
CA GLY A 323 -18.97 -4.54 -6.20
C GLY A 323 -18.97 -3.02 -6.07
N LEU A 324 -17.79 -2.40 -6.04
CA LEU A 324 -17.64 -0.94 -6.07
C LEU A 324 -18.24 -0.33 -7.35
N THR A 325 -17.98 -0.95 -8.51
CA THR A 325 -18.58 -0.51 -9.79
C THR A 325 -20.10 -0.50 -9.74
N LEU A 326 -20.69 -1.62 -9.28
CA LEU A 326 -22.15 -1.76 -9.17
C LEU A 326 -22.73 -0.76 -8.15
N ALA A 327 -22.04 -0.52 -7.05
CA ALA A 327 -22.43 0.46 -6.03
C ALA A 327 -22.38 1.90 -6.61
N CYS A 328 -21.36 2.25 -7.40
CA CYS A 328 -21.28 3.54 -8.08
C CYS A 328 -22.42 3.69 -9.13
N VAL A 329 -22.71 2.66 -9.91
CA VAL A 329 -23.85 2.67 -10.85
C VAL A 329 -25.16 2.86 -10.11
N ALA A 330 -25.37 2.16 -9.00
CA ALA A 330 -26.57 2.32 -8.16
C ALA A 330 -26.64 3.76 -7.59
N LEU A 331 -25.54 4.33 -7.08
CA LEU A 331 -25.49 5.69 -6.59
C LEU A 331 -25.82 6.71 -7.69
N ALA A 332 -25.30 6.52 -8.91
CA ALA A 332 -25.62 7.38 -10.05
C ALA A 332 -27.10 7.30 -10.44
N ALA A 333 -27.71 6.13 -10.38
CA ALA A 333 -29.11 5.92 -10.68
C ALA A 333 -30.05 6.57 -9.66
N VAL A 334 -29.67 6.58 -8.36
CA VAL A 334 -30.50 7.16 -7.28
C VAL A 334 -30.25 8.66 -7.06
N GLY A 335 -29.33 9.26 -7.77
CA GLY A 335 -28.90 10.64 -7.54
C GLY A 335 -29.96 11.75 -7.73
N ARG A 336 -31.11 11.43 -8.31
CA ARG A 336 -32.28 12.32 -8.43
C ARG A 336 -33.40 11.99 -7.43
N LEU A 337 -33.18 11.03 -6.55
CA LEU A 337 -34.13 10.53 -5.57
C LEU A 337 -33.93 11.19 -4.20
N PRO A 338 -34.83 10.94 -3.22
CA PRO A 338 -34.74 11.52 -1.88
C PRO A 338 -33.37 11.28 -1.21
N LEU A 339 -32.95 12.21 -0.36
CA LEU A 339 -31.68 12.20 0.38
C LEU A 339 -31.38 10.86 1.06
N VAL A 340 -32.42 10.18 1.56
CA VAL A 340 -32.29 8.87 2.21
C VAL A 340 -31.67 7.81 1.27
N LEU A 341 -32.02 7.83 -0.02
CA LEU A 341 -31.47 6.90 -1.00
C LEU A 341 -30.04 7.26 -1.39
N LEU A 342 -29.68 8.56 -1.41
CA LEU A 342 -28.30 9.00 -1.55
C LEU A 342 -27.43 8.53 -0.38
N VAL A 343 -27.91 8.63 0.85
CA VAL A 343 -27.25 8.12 2.05
C VAL A 343 -27.01 6.60 1.93
N ALA A 344 -28.04 5.83 1.54
CA ALA A 344 -27.92 4.38 1.32
C ALA A 344 -26.91 4.05 0.22
N GLY A 345 -26.93 4.78 -0.89
CA GLY A 345 -25.96 4.63 -1.97
C GLY A 345 -24.52 4.92 -1.53
N CYS A 346 -24.31 5.98 -0.75
CA CYS A 346 -22.99 6.32 -0.18
C CYS A 346 -22.51 5.24 0.80
N LEU A 347 -23.37 4.71 1.66
CA LEU A 347 -23.03 3.58 2.54
C LEU A 347 -22.63 2.35 1.73
N LEU A 348 -23.37 2.05 0.65
CA LEU A 348 -23.09 0.91 -0.21
C LEU A 348 -21.73 1.06 -0.93
N VAL A 349 -21.44 2.24 -1.49
CA VAL A 349 -20.12 2.54 -2.08
C VAL A 349 -19.03 2.39 -1.03
N GLY A 350 -19.24 3.00 0.14
CA GLY A 350 -18.31 2.94 1.27
C GLY A 350 -17.97 1.51 1.67
N LEU A 351 -18.95 0.61 1.69
CA LEU A 351 -18.78 -0.78 2.11
C LEU A 351 -17.71 -1.54 1.31
N PHE A 352 -17.41 -1.12 0.08
CA PHE A 352 -16.36 -1.72 -0.76
C PHE A 352 -15.01 -1.01 -0.65
N ILE A 353 -14.94 0.21 -0.10
CA ILE A 353 -13.69 1.00 -0.03
C ILE A 353 -12.71 0.38 0.96
N GLY A 354 -13.10 0.21 2.22
CA GLY A 354 -12.25 -0.37 3.26
C GLY A 354 -11.68 -1.74 2.91
N PRO A 355 -12.53 -2.71 2.49
CA PRO A 355 -12.06 -4.00 2.01
C PRO A 355 -11.05 -3.93 0.88
N THR A 356 -11.22 -2.99 -0.05
CA THR A 356 -10.29 -2.81 -1.18
C THR A 356 -8.94 -2.30 -0.70
N PHE A 357 -8.89 -1.35 0.24
CA PHE A 357 -7.63 -0.93 0.87
C PHE A 357 -6.92 -2.08 1.58
N VAL A 358 -7.67 -2.91 2.34
CA VAL A 358 -7.10 -4.10 3.01
C VAL A 358 -6.49 -5.06 1.98
N ALA A 359 -7.20 -5.32 0.87
CA ALA A 359 -6.73 -6.21 -0.18
C ALA A 359 -5.50 -5.64 -0.92
N LEU A 360 -5.45 -4.34 -1.19
CA LEU A 360 -4.33 -3.67 -1.85
C LEU A 360 -3.07 -3.71 -0.97
N TYR A 361 -3.16 -3.32 0.30
CA TYR A 361 -2.01 -3.31 1.20
C TYR A 361 -1.53 -4.71 1.57
N SER A 362 -2.45 -5.68 1.69
CA SER A 362 -2.09 -7.08 1.86
C SER A 362 -1.36 -7.60 0.63
N GLY A 363 -1.94 -7.41 -0.56
CA GLY A 363 -1.36 -7.85 -1.83
C GLY A 363 0.01 -7.22 -2.11
N ALA A 364 0.19 -5.93 -1.81
CA ALA A 364 1.48 -5.25 -1.93
C ALA A 364 2.55 -5.91 -1.07
N GLY A 365 2.20 -6.24 0.18
CA GLY A 365 3.12 -6.93 1.06
C GLY A 365 3.40 -8.38 0.66
N ASP A 366 2.40 -9.09 0.07
CA ASP A 366 2.58 -10.48 -0.40
C ASP A 366 3.45 -10.55 -1.66
N LEU A 367 3.45 -9.48 -2.47
CA LEU A 367 4.27 -9.36 -3.68
C LEU A 367 5.62 -8.70 -3.44
N ALA A 368 5.88 -8.18 -2.24
CA ALA A 368 7.14 -7.52 -1.94
C ALA A 368 8.30 -8.52 -1.92
N PRO A 369 9.37 -8.32 -2.70
CA PRO A 369 10.61 -9.07 -2.53
C PRO A 369 11.19 -8.86 -1.14
N SER A 370 11.90 -9.87 -0.62
CA SER A 370 12.54 -9.79 0.70
C SER A 370 13.45 -8.56 0.79
N GLY A 371 13.25 -7.75 1.83
CA GLY A 371 14.05 -6.53 2.07
C GLY A 371 13.65 -5.34 1.18
N THR A 372 12.45 -5.34 0.59
CA THR A 372 11.87 -4.20 -0.14
C THR A 372 10.44 -3.90 0.30
N GLU A 373 10.07 -4.31 1.52
CA GLU A 373 8.69 -4.19 2.01
C GLU A 373 8.26 -2.73 2.15
N ALA A 374 9.13 -1.87 2.70
CA ALA A 374 8.81 -0.45 2.87
C ALA A 374 8.80 0.28 1.53
N GLU A 375 9.70 -0.05 0.61
CA GLU A 375 9.71 0.49 -0.75
C GLU A 375 8.42 0.11 -1.49
N THR A 376 8.00 -1.16 -1.45
CA THR A 376 6.78 -1.64 -2.11
C THR A 376 5.52 -0.98 -1.56
N GLN A 377 5.42 -0.84 -0.24
CA GLN A 377 4.31 -0.12 0.40
C GLN A 377 4.30 1.37 0.04
N SER A 378 5.47 1.99 -0.12
CA SER A 378 5.60 3.38 -0.52
C SER A 378 5.16 3.59 -1.98
N TRP A 379 5.50 2.67 -2.90
CA TRP A 379 4.99 2.68 -4.27
C TRP A 379 3.47 2.55 -4.32
N THR A 380 2.89 1.71 -3.47
CA THR A 380 1.43 1.57 -3.36
C THR A 380 0.80 2.89 -2.90
N GLY A 381 1.38 3.56 -1.90
CA GLY A 381 0.94 4.88 -1.47
C GLY A 381 1.05 5.93 -2.58
N ALA A 382 2.15 5.95 -3.34
CA ALA A 382 2.35 6.88 -4.47
C ALA A 382 1.31 6.65 -5.58
N ALA A 383 0.99 5.39 -5.91
CA ALA A 383 -0.04 5.04 -6.88
C ALA A 383 -1.45 5.51 -6.44
N ILE A 384 -1.76 5.37 -5.14
CA ILE A 384 -3.01 5.89 -4.55
C ILE A 384 -3.07 7.41 -4.68
N GLN A 385 -1.98 8.14 -4.38
CA GLN A 385 -1.96 9.61 -4.50
C GLN A 385 -2.08 10.08 -5.94
N LEU A 386 -1.42 9.40 -6.89
CA LEU A 386 -1.58 9.69 -8.31
C LEU A 386 -3.03 9.46 -8.76
N GLY A 387 -3.64 8.35 -8.33
CA GLY A 387 -5.03 8.04 -8.60
C GLY A 387 -5.97 9.12 -8.04
N ALA A 388 -5.70 9.61 -6.83
CA ALA A 388 -6.47 10.67 -6.22
C ALA A 388 -6.48 11.94 -7.08
N ALA A 389 -5.31 12.37 -7.57
CA ALA A 389 -5.19 13.53 -8.45
C ALA A 389 -5.92 13.32 -9.79
N VAL A 390 -5.72 12.16 -10.43
CA VAL A 390 -6.39 11.80 -11.70
C VAL A 390 -7.91 11.74 -11.52
N GLY A 391 -8.40 11.12 -10.47
CA GLY A 391 -9.81 10.98 -10.18
C GLY A 391 -10.48 12.32 -9.88
N ALA A 392 -9.79 13.17 -9.12
CA ALA A 392 -10.24 14.52 -8.84
C ALA A 392 -10.36 15.35 -10.14
N ALA A 393 -9.35 15.32 -11.00
CA ALA A 393 -9.36 16.04 -12.28
C ALA A 393 -10.43 15.50 -13.23
N ALA A 394 -10.53 14.17 -13.40
CA ALA A 394 -11.52 13.53 -14.24
C ALA A 394 -12.95 13.76 -13.74
N GLY A 395 -13.16 13.73 -12.42
CA GLY A 395 -14.43 14.03 -11.78
C GLY A 395 -14.84 15.49 -12.01
N ALA A 396 -13.91 16.44 -11.80
CA ALA A 396 -14.16 17.85 -12.04
C ALA A 396 -14.56 18.13 -13.51
N ALA A 397 -13.80 17.59 -14.47
CA ALA A 397 -14.10 17.71 -15.88
C ALA A 397 -15.48 17.12 -16.24
N ALA A 398 -15.87 15.99 -15.65
CA ALA A 398 -17.18 15.40 -15.85
C ALA A 398 -18.31 16.25 -15.28
N ILE A 399 -18.09 16.90 -14.14
CA ILE A 399 -19.06 17.80 -13.51
C ILE A 399 -19.27 19.02 -14.40
N GLU A 400 -18.20 19.65 -14.87
CA GLU A 400 -18.23 20.83 -15.73
C GLU A 400 -18.84 20.56 -17.11
N GLY A 401 -18.48 19.41 -17.73
CA GLY A 401 -18.92 19.07 -19.07
C GLY A 401 -20.36 18.54 -19.17
N TRP A 402 -20.88 17.90 -18.11
CA TRP A 402 -22.18 17.21 -18.18
C TRP A 402 -23.07 17.44 -16.95
N ALA A 403 -22.77 16.84 -15.82
CA ALA A 403 -23.55 16.94 -14.59
C ALA A 403 -22.76 16.40 -13.39
N PRO A 404 -23.12 16.81 -12.14
CA PRO A 404 -22.46 16.29 -10.94
C PRO A 404 -22.41 14.76 -10.86
N LEU A 405 -23.48 14.07 -11.24
CA LEU A 405 -23.55 12.61 -11.22
C LEU A 405 -22.74 11.93 -12.36
N ALA A 406 -22.35 12.64 -13.41
CA ALA A 406 -21.46 12.10 -14.43
C ALA A 406 -20.09 11.69 -13.83
N ALA A 407 -19.61 12.40 -12.81
CA ALA A 407 -18.38 12.03 -12.10
C ALA A 407 -18.50 10.68 -11.37
N VAL A 408 -19.71 10.31 -10.89
CA VAL A 408 -19.96 8.98 -10.34
C VAL A 408 -19.93 7.91 -11.45
N GLY A 409 -20.41 8.25 -12.63
CA GLY A 409 -20.26 7.40 -13.85
C GLY A 409 -18.79 7.15 -14.21
N VAL A 410 -17.97 8.22 -14.21
CA VAL A 410 -16.51 8.11 -14.37
C VAL A 410 -15.91 7.19 -13.32
N ALA A 411 -16.33 7.32 -12.06
CA ALA A 411 -15.86 6.43 -10.98
C ALA A 411 -16.22 4.96 -11.26
N ALA A 412 -17.43 4.67 -11.77
CA ALA A 412 -17.83 3.31 -12.13
C ALA A 412 -16.94 2.72 -13.24
N VAL A 413 -16.61 3.51 -14.29
CA VAL A 413 -15.70 3.09 -15.37
C VAL A 413 -14.29 2.82 -14.83
N LEU A 414 -13.77 3.68 -13.96
CA LEU A 414 -12.45 3.51 -13.36
C LEU A 414 -12.40 2.27 -12.46
N ALA A 415 -13.43 2.03 -11.64
CA ALA A 415 -13.53 0.84 -10.80
C ALA A 415 -13.63 -0.45 -11.63
N LEU A 416 -14.40 -0.45 -12.73
CA LEU A 416 -14.51 -1.57 -13.66
C LEU A 416 -13.17 -1.87 -14.34
N SER A 417 -12.47 -0.83 -14.80
CA SER A 417 -11.12 -0.96 -15.37
C SER A 417 -10.13 -1.54 -14.34
N GLY A 418 -10.26 -1.11 -13.08
CA GLY A 418 -9.52 -1.68 -11.95
C GLY A 418 -9.84 -3.14 -11.72
N ALA A 419 -11.11 -3.57 -11.84
CA ALA A 419 -11.49 -4.98 -11.73
C ALA A 419 -10.84 -5.84 -12.83
N GLY A 420 -10.83 -5.36 -14.07
CA GLY A 420 -10.14 -5.99 -15.20
C GLY A 420 -8.63 -6.13 -14.98
N ALA A 421 -7.98 -5.08 -14.49
CA ALA A 421 -6.56 -5.11 -14.12
C ALA A 421 -6.30 -6.08 -12.95
N GLY A 422 -7.21 -6.14 -11.98
CA GLY A 422 -7.15 -7.04 -10.83
C GLY A 422 -7.21 -8.53 -11.20
N LEU A 423 -7.90 -8.89 -12.30
CA LEU A 423 -7.88 -10.25 -12.83
C LEU A 423 -6.47 -10.69 -13.28
N ARG A 424 -5.66 -9.76 -13.79
CA ARG A 424 -4.27 -10.05 -14.18
C ARG A 424 -3.37 -10.27 -12.97
N VAL A 425 -3.62 -9.55 -11.87
CA VAL A 425 -2.94 -9.82 -10.58
C VAL A 425 -3.30 -11.22 -10.07
N ALA A 426 -4.57 -11.60 -10.14
CA ALA A 426 -5.05 -12.89 -9.64
C ALA A 426 -4.55 -14.11 -10.46
N ARG A 427 -4.26 -13.91 -11.77
CA ARG A 427 -3.76 -14.95 -12.68
C ARG A 427 -2.25 -15.12 -12.64
N SER A 428 -1.51 -14.20 -12.04
CA SER A 428 -0.07 -14.33 -11.91
C SER A 428 0.30 -15.50 -10.99
N PRO A 429 1.22 -16.39 -11.40
CA PRO A 429 1.65 -17.51 -10.55
C PRO A 429 2.21 -16.94 -9.24
N ARG A 430 1.63 -17.37 -8.13
CA ARG A 430 2.16 -17.06 -6.81
C ARG A 430 3.53 -17.69 -6.70
N HIS A 431 4.57 -16.91 -6.53
CA HIS A 431 5.84 -17.44 -6.06
C HIS A 431 5.58 -18.09 -4.70
N CYS A 432 5.47 -19.43 -4.69
CA CYS A 432 5.52 -20.19 -3.45
C CYS A 432 6.82 -19.79 -2.74
N SER A 433 6.71 -19.05 -1.65
CA SER A 433 7.84 -18.81 -0.77
C SER A 433 8.26 -20.17 -0.22
N ARG A 434 9.45 -20.56 -0.59
CA ARG A 434 10.16 -21.78 -0.19
C ARG A 434 10.54 -21.65 1.29
N SER A 435 9.54 -21.66 2.19
CA SER A 435 9.76 -21.66 3.64
C SER A 435 9.45 -23.01 4.31
N ASP A 436 9.09 -24.05 3.52
CA ASP A 436 8.79 -25.38 4.08
C ASP A 436 9.96 -26.38 4.02
N SER A 437 11.21 -25.91 3.88
CA SER A 437 12.37 -26.81 3.81
C SER A 437 13.10 -27.04 5.14
N SER A 438 12.58 -26.52 6.28
CA SER A 438 13.28 -26.70 7.58
C SER A 438 12.63 -27.69 8.56
N SER A 439 11.59 -28.43 8.13
CA SER A 439 10.95 -29.45 9.00
C SER A 439 10.93 -30.85 8.36
N ARG A 440 11.86 -31.16 7.47
CA ARG A 440 12.08 -32.56 7.07
C ARG A 440 13.24 -33.14 7.89
N SER A 441 12.89 -33.63 9.09
CA SER A 441 13.63 -34.74 9.70
C SER A 441 13.77 -35.88 8.68
N SER A 442 14.97 -36.40 8.52
CA SER A 442 15.34 -37.52 7.67
C SER A 442 14.29 -38.63 7.68
N PRO A 443 13.79 -39.08 6.52
CA PRO A 443 12.91 -40.25 6.49
C PRO A 443 13.75 -41.50 6.71
N THR A 444 13.42 -42.27 7.76
CA THR A 444 13.81 -43.67 7.89
C THR A 444 13.27 -44.46 6.68
N ALA A 445 14.08 -45.40 6.20
CA ALA A 445 13.99 -46.09 4.92
C ALA A 445 12.77 -47.06 4.75
N GLU A 446 11.69 -46.90 5.48
CA GLU A 446 10.60 -47.91 5.52
C GLU A 446 9.23 -47.41 5.02
N SER A 447 9.16 -46.27 4.31
CA SER A 447 7.90 -45.77 3.73
C SER A 447 8.03 -45.33 2.26
N ALA A 448 8.69 -46.16 1.45
CA ALA A 448 8.94 -45.83 0.02
C ALA A 448 7.79 -46.26 -0.92
N GLU A 449 6.64 -46.69 -0.43
CA GLU A 449 5.61 -47.32 -1.29
C GLU A 449 4.22 -46.67 -1.20
N ALA A 450 4.12 -45.34 -1.23
CA ALA A 450 2.88 -44.62 -1.57
C ALA A 450 3.17 -43.16 -1.90
N ARG A 451 3.73 -42.85 -3.08
CA ARG A 451 3.72 -41.49 -3.62
C ARG A 451 3.11 -41.50 -5.00
N HIS A 452 1.88 -41.07 -5.11
CA HIS A 452 1.33 -40.59 -6.35
C HIS A 452 2.03 -39.28 -6.75
N PRO A 453 2.57 -39.15 -7.96
CA PRO A 453 3.06 -37.90 -8.49
C PRO A 453 1.86 -37.03 -8.85
N CYS A 454 1.93 -35.77 -8.49
CA CYS A 454 1.01 -34.74 -8.94
C CYS A 454 1.17 -34.59 -10.45
N SER A 455 0.33 -35.28 -11.22
CA SER A 455 0.31 -35.22 -12.66
C SER A 455 -0.29 -33.89 -13.12
N THR A 456 0.52 -33.14 -13.80
CA THR A 456 0.13 -32.04 -14.69
C THR A 456 -0.72 -32.63 -15.79
N GLU A 457 -1.99 -32.40 -15.77
CA GLU A 457 -2.94 -32.79 -16.81
C GLU A 457 -2.75 -31.87 -18.02
N ALA A 458 -1.84 -32.24 -18.92
CA ALA A 458 -1.78 -31.73 -20.27
C ALA A 458 -2.89 -32.41 -21.07
N ARG A 459 -3.92 -31.65 -21.47
CA ARG A 459 -4.96 -32.11 -22.37
C ARG A 459 -4.36 -32.45 -23.73
N HIS A 460 -4.26 -33.73 -24.04
CA HIS A 460 -4.04 -34.23 -25.38
C HIS A 460 -5.32 -33.99 -26.23
N LEU A 461 -5.13 -33.29 -27.35
CA LEU A 461 -6.04 -33.34 -28.49
C LEU A 461 -5.66 -34.54 -29.35
N PRO A 462 -6.60 -35.28 -29.94
CA PRO A 462 -6.29 -36.48 -30.75
C PRO A 462 -5.79 -36.07 -32.13
N SER A 463 -4.66 -36.66 -32.52
CA SER A 463 -4.11 -36.60 -33.86
C SER A 463 -4.91 -37.51 -34.79
N ALA A 464 -5.44 -36.96 -35.87
CA ALA A 464 -5.94 -37.72 -37.00
C ALA A 464 -4.84 -37.89 -38.06
N GLU A 465 -4.61 -39.11 -38.42
CA GLU A 465 -4.02 -39.74 -39.61
C GLU A 465 -3.15 -38.93 -40.59
N ALA A 466 -1.91 -39.32 -40.65
CA ALA A 466 -0.96 -39.03 -41.73
C ALA A 466 -1.13 -40.04 -42.89
N GLY A 467 -1.56 -39.56 -44.03
CA GLY A 467 -1.44 -40.24 -45.31
C GLY A 467 -0.24 -39.71 -46.09
N ARG A 468 0.57 -40.66 -46.54
CA ARG A 468 1.72 -40.48 -47.42
C ARG A 468 1.38 -39.72 -48.69
N LEU A 469 2.31 -38.90 -49.21
CA LEU A 469 2.79 -39.00 -50.58
C LEU A 469 4.05 -38.16 -50.81
N SER A 470 4.91 -38.75 -51.56
CA SER A 470 6.29 -38.46 -51.94
C SER A 470 6.48 -37.30 -52.91
N THR A 471 7.67 -36.69 -52.83
CA THR A 471 8.55 -36.19 -53.90
C THR A 471 7.93 -35.42 -55.08
N VAL A 472 8.43 -34.19 -55.31
CA VAL A 472 9.05 -33.79 -56.57
C VAL A 472 9.88 -32.50 -56.34
N THR A 473 11.15 -32.60 -56.70
CA THR A 473 12.13 -31.55 -56.93
C THR A 473 11.70 -30.70 -58.12
N ASN A 474 11.93 -29.38 -58.10
CA ASN A 474 12.61 -28.73 -59.23
C ASN A 474 13.12 -27.33 -58.90
N ASN A 475 14.36 -27.13 -59.24
CA ASN A 475 15.07 -25.89 -59.47
C ASN A 475 14.35 -24.98 -60.45
N LEU A 476 14.59 -23.68 -60.31
CA LEU A 476 14.91 -22.78 -61.44
C LEU A 476 15.30 -21.37 -60.96
N ASP A 477 16.54 -21.08 -61.08
CA ASP A 477 17.31 -19.93 -61.59
C ASP A 477 16.76 -18.48 -61.48
N LEU A 478 17.66 -17.68 -60.96
CA LEU A 478 17.82 -16.22 -61.22
C LEU A 478 18.16 -15.93 -62.69
N PRO A 479 17.93 -14.73 -63.22
CA PRO A 479 18.99 -13.72 -63.12
C PRO A 479 18.52 -12.25 -63.13
N PRO A 480 19.48 -11.29 -63.26
CA PRO A 480 19.50 -10.02 -62.60
C PRO A 480 19.32 -8.81 -63.54
N GLY A 481 19.26 -7.64 -62.89
CA GLY A 481 19.72 -6.41 -63.51
C GLY A 481 18.65 -5.38 -63.88
N VAL A 482 18.84 -4.20 -63.40
CA VAL A 482 19.10 -2.99 -64.18
C VAL A 482 18.75 -1.75 -63.33
N ASP A 483 19.73 -0.92 -63.33
CA ASP A 483 19.92 0.42 -62.80
C ASP A 483 18.93 1.48 -63.26
N SER A 484 19.07 2.60 -62.54
CA SER A 484 18.95 4.01 -62.95
C SER A 484 17.70 4.75 -62.52
N GLY A 485 17.94 5.72 -61.68
CA GLY A 485 17.96 7.09 -62.13
C GLY A 485 16.86 7.99 -61.58
N GLY A 486 17.17 8.82 -60.60
CA GLY A 486 17.20 10.22 -60.81
C GLY A 486 15.99 11.10 -60.39
N ARG A 487 16.35 12.13 -59.61
CA ARG A 487 15.70 13.47 -59.43
C ARG A 487 14.38 13.48 -58.66
N GLY A 488 14.24 14.08 -57.49
CA GLY A 488 14.57 15.48 -57.20
C GLY A 488 13.43 16.40 -57.55
N VAL A 489 12.58 16.77 -56.59
CA VAL A 489 11.97 18.11 -56.59
C VAL A 489 11.47 18.43 -55.17
N SER A 490 11.98 19.53 -54.67
CA SER A 490 11.57 20.34 -53.54
C SER A 490 10.23 21.02 -53.83
N ALA A 491 9.33 21.09 -52.85
CA ALA A 491 8.36 22.18 -52.80
C ALA A 491 7.96 22.44 -51.35
N ARG A 492 8.39 23.58 -50.84
CA ARG A 492 7.80 24.41 -49.76
C ARG A 492 6.37 24.78 -50.14
N ILE A 493 5.55 25.10 -49.13
CA ILE A 493 4.56 26.18 -48.94
C ILE A 493 3.88 25.85 -47.63
N GLU A 494 4.09 26.58 -46.52
CA GLU A 494 3.37 27.74 -45.97
C GLU A 494 1.83 27.62 -45.99
N GLY A 495 1.28 27.74 -44.77
CA GLY A 495 -0.13 27.86 -44.46
C GLY A 495 -0.37 27.56 -42.99
#